data_95c2a21089723a450e67001382c9d5e8
#
_entry.id   95c2a21089723a450e67001382c9d5e8
#
_cell.length_a   1.000
_cell.length_b   1.000
_cell.length_c   1.000
_cell.angle_alpha   90.00
_cell.angle_beta   90.00
_cell.angle_gamma   90.00
#
_symmetry.space_group_name_H-M   'P 1'
#
loop_
_entity.id
_entity.type
_entity.pdbx_description
1 polymer ?
#
loop_
_entity_poly.entity_id
_entity_poly.type
_entity_poly.pdbx_seq_one_letter_code
_entity_poly.pdbx_strand_id
1 'polypeptide(L)'
;MPVLRARSEREGHALVEALAAGGITVMEVTMTVPGAVDLLRVLKTEYGNKLLLGSGTVTDAEQVVATIDAGAEFVVSPSFQPEVVAKTRELGKVSIPGALTPTEVITAWRAGADYVKIFP
;
A
#
# COMPACT_ATOMS: atom_id res chain seq x y z
N MET A 1 2.70 -9.64 -6.56
CA MET A 1 2.98 -8.23 -6.20
C MET A 1 4.06 -8.21 -5.13
N PRO A 2 5.22 -7.65 -5.41
CA PRO A 2 6.28 -7.54 -4.40
C PRO A 2 5.89 -6.53 -3.30
N VAL A 3 6.32 -6.86 -2.09
CA VAL A 3 6.18 -6.04 -0.88
C VAL A 3 7.56 -5.51 -0.54
N LEU A 4 7.77 -4.20 -0.71
CA LEU A 4 9.06 -3.57 -0.52
C LEU A 4 9.29 -3.22 0.94
N ARG A 5 10.39 -3.74 1.45
CA ARG A 5 10.99 -3.34 2.72
C ARG A 5 12.43 -2.95 2.47
N ALA A 6 12.84 -1.83 3.01
CA ALA A 6 14.17 -1.27 2.83
C ALA A 6 14.62 -0.55 4.10
N ARG A 7 15.92 -0.41 4.27
CA ARG A 7 16.52 0.27 5.41
C ARG A 7 16.62 1.78 5.25
N SER A 8 16.38 2.24 4.02
CA SER A 8 16.40 3.67 3.66
C SER A 8 15.53 3.93 2.43
N GLU A 9 15.18 5.19 2.22
CA GLU A 9 14.51 5.66 1.00
C GLU A 9 15.33 5.34 -0.26
N ARG A 10 16.66 5.56 -0.21
CA ARG A 10 17.58 5.25 -1.30
C ARG A 10 17.59 3.77 -1.69
N GLU A 11 17.63 2.87 -0.70
CA GLU A 11 17.54 1.44 -0.94
C GLU A 11 16.17 1.06 -1.53
N GLY A 12 15.10 1.65 -1.02
CA GLY A 12 13.75 1.45 -1.54
C GLY A 12 13.62 1.88 -3.00
N HIS A 13 14.16 3.03 -3.36
CA HIS A 13 14.21 3.51 -4.75
C HIS A 13 14.96 2.54 -5.67
N ALA A 14 16.15 2.08 -5.24
CA ALA A 14 16.94 1.12 -6.02
C ALA A 14 16.23 -0.22 -6.23
N LEU A 15 15.48 -0.70 -5.23
CA LEU A 15 14.67 -1.91 -5.34
C LEU A 15 13.54 -1.75 -6.36
N VAL A 16 12.85 -0.61 -6.33
CA VAL A 16 11.78 -0.32 -7.32
C VAL A 16 12.35 -0.24 -8.73
N GLU A 17 13.48 0.44 -8.91
CA GLU A 17 14.15 0.54 -10.20
C GLU A 17 14.51 -0.84 -10.77
N ALA A 18 15.09 -1.72 -9.93
CA ALA A 18 15.45 -3.09 -10.35
C ALA A 18 14.21 -3.93 -10.71
N LEU A 19 13.14 -3.84 -9.91
CA LEU A 19 11.90 -4.55 -10.17
C LEU A 19 11.20 -4.04 -11.44
N ALA A 20 11.15 -2.74 -11.64
CA ALA A 20 10.59 -2.13 -12.84
C ALA A 20 11.36 -2.53 -14.09
N ALA A 21 12.70 -2.54 -14.04
CA ALA A 21 13.56 -3.03 -15.13
C ALA A 21 13.30 -4.51 -15.45
N GLY A 22 12.92 -5.31 -14.44
CA GLY A 22 12.51 -6.71 -14.59
C GLY A 22 11.07 -6.91 -15.07
N GLY A 23 10.33 -5.84 -15.38
CA GLY A 23 8.96 -5.90 -15.90
C GLY A 23 7.86 -5.95 -14.83
N ILE A 24 8.19 -5.73 -13.57
CA ILE A 24 7.19 -5.63 -12.50
C ILE A 24 6.57 -4.23 -12.52
N THR A 25 5.26 -4.16 -12.61
CA THR A 25 4.53 -2.88 -12.73
C THR A 25 3.61 -2.58 -11.55
N VAL A 26 3.40 -3.52 -10.65
CA VAL A 26 2.57 -3.36 -9.45
C VAL A 26 3.41 -3.66 -8.20
N MET A 27 3.52 -2.72 -7.28
CA MET A 27 4.39 -2.84 -6.10
C MET A 27 3.76 -2.19 -4.87
N GLU A 28 4.03 -2.78 -3.70
CA GLU A 28 3.62 -2.25 -2.39
C GLU A 28 4.84 -1.69 -1.66
N VAL A 29 4.85 -0.38 -1.36
CA VAL A 29 5.85 0.27 -0.51
C VAL A 29 5.34 0.27 0.93
N THR A 30 6.03 -0.43 1.84
CA THR A 30 5.58 -0.50 3.22
C THR A 30 5.96 0.75 4.02
N MET A 31 5.09 1.15 4.96
CA MET A 31 5.35 2.27 5.87
C MET A 31 6.51 2.01 6.83
N THR A 32 7.04 0.79 6.86
CA THR A 32 8.26 0.46 7.60
C THR A 32 9.54 0.98 6.94
N VAL A 33 9.47 1.37 5.66
CA VAL A 33 10.59 2.02 4.97
C VAL A 33 10.73 3.44 5.51
N PRO A 34 11.90 3.86 6.01
CA PRO A 34 12.14 5.25 6.39
C PRO A 34 11.90 6.17 5.18
N GLY A 35 11.07 7.22 5.36
CA GLY A 35 10.72 8.13 4.28
C GLY A 35 9.77 7.54 3.23
N ALA A 36 8.96 6.52 3.58
CA ALA A 36 8.06 5.83 2.65
C ALA A 36 7.13 6.77 1.86
N VAL A 37 6.56 7.79 2.52
CA VAL A 37 5.68 8.77 1.86
C VAL A 37 6.44 9.59 0.81
N ASP A 38 7.65 10.04 1.14
CA ASP A 38 8.50 10.80 0.20
C ASP A 38 8.96 9.91 -0.95
N LEU A 39 9.30 8.66 -0.66
CA LEU A 39 9.64 7.67 -1.69
C LEU A 39 8.46 7.46 -2.66
N LEU A 40 7.24 7.29 -2.17
CA LEU A 40 6.05 7.17 -3.03
C LEU A 40 5.89 8.39 -3.95
N ARG A 41 6.09 9.60 -3.41
CA ARG A 41 5.98 10.85 -4.17
C ARG A 41 7.03 10.94 -5.27
N VAL A 42 8.28 10.60 -4.97
CA VAL A 42 9.38 10.57 -5.94
C VAL A 42 9.10 9.55 -7.03
N LEU A 43 8.71 8.34 -6.67
CA LEU A 43 8.39 7.27 -7.62
C LEU A 43 7.20 7.61 -8.51
N LYS A 44 6.15 8.23 -7.95
CA LYS A 44 4.99 8.67 -8.74
C LYS A 44 5.37 9.75 -9.75
N THR A 45 6.25 10.67 -9.38
CA THR A 45 6.77 11.69 -10.28
C THR A 45 7.64 11.08 -11.40
N GLU A 46 8.50 10.13 -11.05
CA GLU A 46 9.45 9.51 -11.97
C GLU A 46 8.78 8.53 -12.97
N TYR A 47 7.89 7.68 -12.48
CA TYR A 47 7.27 6.63 -13.27
C TYR A 47 5.86 6.95 -13.78
N GLY A 48 5.18 7.91 -13.16
CA GLY A 48 3.81 8.28 -13.52
C GLY A 48 2.86 7.09 -13.46
N ASN A 49 2.19 6.81 -14.57
CA ASN A 49 1.25 5.68 -14.69
C ASN A 49 1.89 4.37 -15.19
N LYS A 50 3.21 4.35 -15.36
CA LYS A 50 3.94 3.14 -15.75
C LYS A 50 4.01 2.12 -14.60
N LEU A 51 3.95 2.61 -13.35
CA LEU A 51 3.87 1.77 -12.16
C LEU A 51 2.57 2.04 -11.39
N LEU A 52 1.95 0.96 -10.95
CA LEU A 52 0.85 0.98 -10.00
C LEU A 52 1.45 0.77 -8.60
N LEU A 53 1.58 1.85 -7.85
CA LEU A 53 2.18 1.84 -6.52
C LEU A 53 1.09 1.86 -5.45
N GLY A 54 1.26 1.05 -4.43
CA GLY A 54 0.44 1.06 -3.24
C GLY A 54 1.25 1.24 -1.97
N SER A 55 0.58 1.62 -0.90
CA SER A 55 1.15 1.67 0.44
C SER A 55 0.81 0.42 1.24
N GLY A 56 1.76 -0.09 1.99
CA GLY A 56 1.58 -1.25 2.86
C GLY A 56 1.91 -0.97 4.32
N THR A 57 1.44 -1.84 5.19
CA THR A 57 1.60 -1.69 6.65
C THR A 57 0.96 -0.38 7.17
N VAL A 58 -0.10 0.05 6.51
CA VAL A 58 -0.89 1.22 6.90
C VAL A 58 -1.81 0.83 8.05
N THR A 59 -1.78 1.59 9.15
CA THR A 59 -2.47 1.23 10.40
C THR A 59 -3.46 2.29 10.91
N ASP A 60 -3.51 3.46 10.26
CA ASP A 60 -4.43 4.54 10.62
C ASP A 60 -4.85 5.38 9.41
N ALA A 61 -5.89 6.18 9.59
CA ALA A 61 -6.46 7.01 8.52
C ALA A 61 -5.52 8.16 8.07
N GLU A 62 -4.64 8.66 8.94
CA GLU A 62 -3.69 9.71 8.58
C GLU A 62 -2.66 9.19 7.57
N GLN A 63 -2.15 7.97 7.80
CA GLN A 63 -1.27 7.29 6.85
C GLN A 63 -1.97 7.01 5.51
N VAL A 64 -3.26 6.68 5.52
CA VAL A 64 -4.04 6.52 4.28
C VAL A 64 -4.00 7.82 3.47
N VAL A 65 -4.34 8.95 4.08
CA VAL A 65 -4.33 10.26 3.41
C VAL A 65 -2.94 10.59 2.89
N ALA A 66 -1.93 10.50 3.75
CA ALA A 66 -0.55 10.85 3.38
C ALA A 66 -0.01 10.02 2.21
N THR A 67 -0.29 8.72 2.18
CA THR A 67 0.21 7.84 1.12
C THR A 67 -0.56 8.01 -0.18
N ILE A 68 -1.87 8.22 -0.14
CA ILE A 68 -2.69 8.48 -1.33
C ILE A 68 -2.31 9.83 -1.95
N ASP A 69 -2.11 10.87 -1.15
CA ASP A 69 -1.66 12.19 -1.62
C ASP A 69 -0.25 12.11 -2.24
N ALA A 70 0.57 11.17 -1.78
CA ALA A 70 1.88 10.88 -2.37
C ALA A 70 1.83 10.05 -3.66
N GLY A 71 0.66 9.51 -4.04
CA GLY A 71 0.47 8.79 -5.28
C GLY A 71 0.13 7.30 -5.15
N ALA A 72 -0.14 6.79 -3.94
CA ALA A 72 -0.60 5.41 -3.77
C ALA A 72 -1.99 5.21 -4.39
N GLU A 73 -2.14 4.14 -5.15
CA GLU A 73 -3.39 3.76 -5.82
C GLU A 73 -4.16 2.66 -5.07
N PHE A 74 -3.51 1.99 -4.14
CA PHE A 74 -4.10 1.01 -3.24
C PHE A 74 -3.43 1.06 -1.87
N VAL A 75 -4.16 0.61 -0.85
CA VAL A 75 -3.71 0.62 0.55
C VAL A 75 -3.84 -0.77 1.13
N VAL A 76 -2.75 -1.29 1.67
CA VAL A 76 -2.68 -2.59 2.35
C VAL A 76 -2.43 -2.37 3.84
N SER A 77 -3.24 -2.99 4.68
CA SER A 77 -3.03 -3.02 6.13
C SER A 77 -2.72 -4.43 6.63
N PRO A 78 -1.95 -4.58 7.71
CA PRO A 78 -1.59 -5.91 8.23
C PRO A 78 -2.76 -6.63 8.91
N SER A 79 -3.78 -5.88 9.31
CA SER A 79 -4.99 -6.35 9.97
C SER A 79 -6.19 -5.51 9.54
N PHE A 80 -7.38 -5.96 9.87
CA PHE A 80 -8.59 -5.20 9.61
C PHE A 80 -8.68 -3.99 10.55
N GLN A 81 -8.57 -2.80 9.97
CA GLN A 81 -8.76 -1.51 10.63
C GLN A 81 -9.92 -0.80 9.94
N PRO A 82 -11.10 -0.65 10.60
CA PRO A 82 -12.27 -0.05 9.98
C PRO A 82 -12.03 1.34 9.39
N GLU A 83 -11.29 2.18 10.10
CA GLU A 83 -10.95 3.54 9.67
C GLU A 83 -10.04 3.56 8.42
N VAL A 84 -9.13 2.61 8.29
CA VAL A 84 -8.26 2.47 7.11
C VAL A 84 -9.09 2.10 5.89
N VAL A 85 -9.98 1.11 6.02
CA VAL A 85 -10.87 0.69 4.93
C VAL A 85 -11.81 1.83 4.54
N ALA A 86 -12.46 2.46 5.52
CA ALA A 86 -13.40 3.56 5.27
C ALA A 86 -12.72 4.75 4.58
N LYS A 87 -11.55 5.19 5.07
CA LYS A 87 -10.82 6.32 4.49
C LYS A 87 -10.29 6.02 3.10
N THR A 88 -9.77 4.82 2.86
CA THR A 88 -9.29 4.39 1.53
C THR A 88 -10.44 4.44 0.50
N ARG A 89 -11.60 3.94 0.87
CA ARG A 89 -12.79 3.97 0.00
C ARG A 89 -13.32 5.38 -0.22
N GLU A 90 -13.37 6.21 0.82
CA GLU A 90 -13.76 7.63 0.72
C GLU A 90 -12.90 8.36 -0.33
N LEU A 91 -11.61 8.05 -0.39
CA LEU A 91 -10.67 8.62 -1.35
C LEU A 91 -10.64 7.90 -2.72
N GLY A 92 -11.54 6.95 -2.94
CA GLY A 92 -11.71 6.26 -4.23
C GLY A 92 -10.55 5.32 -4.59
N LYS A 93 -9.82 4.81 -3.59
CA LYS A 93 -8.70 3.89 -3.79
C LYS A 93 -9.04 2.46 -3.36
N VAL A 94 -8.25 1.52 -3.84
CA VAL A 94 -8.42 0.09 -3.56
C VAL A 94 -7.96 -0.23 -2.15
N SER A 95 -8.82 -0.90 -1.36
CA SER A 95 -8.56 -1.27 0.03
C SER A 95 -8.30 -2.77 0.16
N ILE A 96 -7.16 -3.13 0.79
CA ILE A 96 -6.70 -4.52 0.96
C ILE A 96 -6.32 -4.75 2.44
N PRO A 97 -7.29 -4.87 3.36
CA PRO A 97 -7.00 -5.17 4.76
C PRO A 97 -6.53 -6.61 4.97
N GLY A 98 -5.67 -6.79 5.98
CA GLY A 98 -5.25 -8.11 6.45
C GLY A 98 -6.32 -8.81 7.28
N ALA A 99 -6.38 -10.13 7.19
CA ALA A 99 -7.22 -11.00 8.01
C ALA A 99 -6.66 -12.42 8.04
N LEU A 100 -6.87 -13.15 9.12
CA LEU A 100 -6.39 -14.52 9.24
C LEU A 100 -7.54 -15.52 9.46
N THR A 101 -8.60 -15.11 10.18
CA THR A 101 -9.73 -15.98 10.52
C THR A 101 -10.92 -15.75 9.58
N PRO A 102 -11.81 -16.74 9.41
CA PRO A 102 -13.03 -16.56 8.63
C PRO A 102 -13.87 -15.37 9.05
N THR A 103 -13.98 -15.11 10.37
CA THR A 103 -14.73 -13.97 10.89
C THR A 103 -14.10 -12.64 10.47
N GLU A 104 -12.78 -12.51 10.56
CA GLU A 104 -12.06 -11.32 10.12
C GLU A 104 -12.22 -11.08 8.61
N VAL A 105 -12.11 -12.14 7.80
CA VAL A 105 -12.30 -12.04 6.34
C VAL A 105 -13.70 -11.52 6.00
N ILE A 106 -14.74 -12.13 6.60
CA ILE A 106 -16.13 -11.72 6.37
C ILE A 106 -16.35 -10.28 6.85
N THR A 107 -15.78 -9.90 7.99
CA THR A 107 -15.91 -8.55 8.55
C THR A 107 -15.25 -7.52 7.63
N ALA A 108 -14.04 -7.77 7.17
CA ALA A 108 -13.33 -6.92 6.23
C ALA A 108 -14.10 -6.77 4.90
N TRP A 109 -14.61 -7.87 4.37
CA TRP A 109 -15.43 -7.88 3.16
C TRP A 109 -16.70 -7.04 3.31
N ARG A 110 -17.44 -7.24 4.41
CA ARG A 110 -18.66 -6.48 4.70
C ARG A 110 -18.40 -4.98 4.93
N ALA A 111 -17.22 -4.62 5.41
CA ALA A 111 -16.79 -3.22 5.52
C ALA A 111 -16.47 -2.58 4.17
N GLY A 112 -16.44 -3.37 3.09
CA GLY A 112 -16.24 -2.92 1.72
C GLY A 112 -14.80 -2.98 1.25
N ALA A 113 -13.99 -3.89 1.79
CA ALA A 113 -12.68 -4.18 1.23
C ALA A 113 -12.82 -4.69 -0.21
N ASP A 114 -11.93 -4.26 -1.10
CA ASP A 114 -11.89 -4.73 -2.49
C ASP A 114 -11.21 -6.10 -2.58
N TYR A 115 -10.22 -6.32 -1.75
CA TYR A 115 -9.53 -7.59 -1.55
C TYR A 115 -9.26 -7.80 -0.07
N VAL A 116 -8.98 -9.02 0.33
CA VAL A 116 -8.54 -9.34 1.69
C VAL A 116 -7.20 -10.08 1.61
N LYS A 117 -6.21 -9.54 2.31
CA LYS A 117 -4.89 -10.16 2.44
C LYS A 117 -4.94 -11.20 3.56
N ILE A 118 -4.74 -12.46 3.23
CA ILE A 118 -4.57 -13.50 4.26
C ILE A 118 -3.17 -13.33 4.87
N PHE A 119 -3.12 -12.92 6.14
CA PHE A 119 -1.88 -12.51 6.82
C PHE A 119 -1.98 -12.73 8.34
N PRO A 120 -0.93 -13.15 9.03
CA PRO A 120 0.42 -13.44 8.52
C PRO A 120 0.54 -14.70 7.68
#